data_a5741aa0f091e70b36043e37fe18ad5e
#
_entry.id   a5741aa0f091e70b36043e37fe18ad5e
#
_cell.length_a   1.000
_cell.length_b   1.000
_cell.length_c   1.000
_cell.angle_alpha   90.00
_cell.angle_beta   90.00
_cell.angle_gamma   90.00
#
_symmetry.space_group_name_H-M   'P 1'
#
loop_
_entity.id
_entity.type
_entity.pdbx_description
1 polymer ?
#
loop_
_entity_poly.entity_id
_entity_poly.type
_entity_poly.pdbx_seq_one_letter_code
_entity_poly.pdbx_strand_id
1 'polypeptide(L)'
;MKKNNKVGHGLSECTTIVVGGKLTGDGSRIFARSEDFDAMRCKNWLVFDDTENGPEEFVADDSSFRCPLPKKRLGYTALPDYQYHHEWGSAGFNTAGVGESSTETIFSSPEALKHDPYVENGLAENCTYNTVLPYVHTAREGVERLGAMIEKYGSAEGFGIGFIDDNETWYL
;
A
#
# COMPACT_ATOMS: atom_id res chain seq x y z
N MET A 1 21.96 6.23 10.51
CA MET A 1 21.74 7.61 10.01
C MET A 1 20.51 8.16 10.71
N LYS A 2 20.61 9.32 11.39
CA LYS A 2 19.45 9.92 12.05
C LYS A 2 18.48 10.41 10.98
N LYS A 3 17.33 9.75 10.81
CA LYS A 3 16.21 10.32 10.03
C LYS A 3 15.81 11.62 10.76
N ASN A 4 15.95 12.75 10.09
CA ASN A 4 15.36 13.99 10.54
C ASN A 4 13.83 13.78 10.56
N ASN A 5 13.21 13.98 11.72
CA ASN A 5 11.77 14.22 11.80
C ASN A 5 11.47 15.48 11.00
N LYS A 6 11.29 15.33 9.69
CA LYS A 6 10.69 16.35 8.87
C LYS A 6 9.20 16.38 9.23
N VAL A 7 8.84 17.27 10.12
CA VAL A 7 7.50 17.83 10.13
C VAL A 7 7.34 18.44 8.74
N GLY A 8 6.74 17.70 7.83
CA GLY A 8 6.64 18.08 6.43
C GLY A 8 5.69 19.26 6.29
N HIS A 9 6.22 20.45 6.18
CA HIS A 9 5.59 21.56 5.47
C HIS A 9 5.98 21.44 3.99
N GLY A 10 5.67 20.31 3.39
CA GLY A 10 5.89 20.04 1.97
C GLY A 10 4.57 20.01 1.23
N LEU A 11 4.63 20.31 -0.04
CA LEU A 11 3.57 20.10 -1.01
C LEU A 11 3.02 18.67 -0.88
N SER A 12 1.72 18.47 -1.10
CA SER A 12 1.08 17.17 -1.16
C SER A 12 1.88 16.24 -2.10
N GLU A 13 2.29 15.09 -1.61
CA GLU A 13 3.11 14.15 -2.38
C GLU A 13 2.27 13.13 -3.15
N CYS A 14 0.97 13.02 -2.85
CA CYS A 14 0.03 12.15 -3.55
C CYS A 14 -1.38 12.70 -3.52
N THR A 15 -2.13 12.46 -4.59
CA THR A 15 -3.57 12.76 -4.67
C THR A 15 -4.34 11.51 -5.05
N THR A 16 -5.30 11.11 -4.22
CA THR A 16 -6.16 9.94 -4.47
C THR A 16 -7.58 10.37 -4.80
N ILE A 17 -8.18 9.74 -5.81
CA ILE A 17 -9.58 9.90 -6.20
C ILE A 17 -10.27 8.55 -6.12
N VAL A 18 -11.41 8.51 -5.42
CA VAL A 18 -12.26 7.32 -5.30
C VAL A 18 -13.66 7.67 -5.81
N VAL A 19 -14.17 6.93 -6.79
CA VAL A 19 -15.50 7.13 -7.35
C VAL A 19 -16.29 5.83 -7.23
N GLY A 20 -17.39 5.89 -6.47
CA GLY A 20 -18.31 4.75 -6.34
C GLY A 20 -19.20 4.55 -7.56
N GLY A 21 -19.61 3.31 -7.83
CA GLY A 21 -20.37 2.93 -9.02
C GLY A 21 -21.76 3.60 -9.19
N LYS A 22 -22.25 4.33 -8.20
CA LYS A 22 -23.47 5.15 -8.34
C LYS A 22 -23.25 6.46 -9.09
N LEU A 23 -22.01 6.87 -9.26
CA LEU A 23 -21.64 8.13 -9.91
C LEU A 23 -21.10 7.94 -11.33
N THR A 24 -20.93 6.70 -11.76
CA THR A 24 -20.47 6.34 -13.11
C THR A 24 -21.68 5.94 -13.97
N GLY A 25 -21.60 6.13 -15.27
CA GLY A 25 -22.70 5.84 -16.19
C GLY A 25 -22.95 4.33 -16.43
N ASP A 26 -21.96 3.51 -16.16
CA ASP A 26 -21.95 2.06 -16.39
C ASP A 26 -21.86 1.23 -15.09
N GLY A 27 -21.89 1.90 -13.92
CA GLY A 27 -21.74 1.24 -12.62
C GLY A 27 -20.30 0.88 -12.24
N SER A 28 -19.32 1.22 -13.06
CA SER A 28 -17.91 0.99 -12.76
C SER A 28 -17.47 1.77 -11.51
N ARG A 29 -16.43 1.28 -10.87
CA ARG A 29 -15.77 1.98 -9.76
C ARG A 29 -14.40 2.45 -10.21
N ILE A 30 -13.98 3.61 -9.74
CA ILE A 30 -12.69 4.17 -10.11
C ILE A 30 -11.90 4.44 -8.83
N PHE A 31 -10.68 3.95 -8.81
CA PHE A 31 -9.67 4.31 -7.85
C PHE A 31 -8.44 4.78 -8.63
N ALA A 32 -8.07 6.04 -8.46
CA ALA A 32 -6.97 6.63 -9.17
C ALA A 32 -6.06 7.41 -8.21
N ARG A 33 -4.78 7.42 -8.49
CA ARG A 33 -3.78 8.13 -7.72
C ARG A 33 -2.77 8.80 -8.64
N SER A 34 -2.37 10.02 -8.31
CA SER A 34 -1.15 10.63 -8.80
C SER A 34 -0.07 10.58 -7.70
N GLU A 35 1.16 10.33 -8.10
CA GLU A 35 2.34 10.48 -7.26
C GLU A 35 2.94 11.85 -7.55
N ASP A 36 2.67 12.80 -6.68
CA ASP A 36 2.99 14.21 -6.90
C ASP A 36 4.33 14.58 -6.26
N PHE A 37 5.39 13.91 -6.68
CA PHE A 37 6.74 14.13 -6.16
C PHE A 37 7.71 14.62 -7.25
N ASP A 38 8.63 13.79 -7.71
CA ASP A 38 9.63 14.15 -8.71
C ASP A 38 9.22 13.63 -10.08
N ALA A 39 8.89 14.54 -11.02
CA ALA A 39 8.45 14.19 -12.37
C ALA A 39 9.51 13.43 -13.21
N MET A 40 10.77 13.40 -12.78
CA MET A 40 11.85 12.69 -13.48
C MET A 40 11.96 11.21 -13.08
N ARG A 41 11.07 10.72 -12.20
CA ARG A 41 11.07 9.34 -11.75
C ARG A 41 10.35 8.43 -12.73
N CYS A 42 11.12 7.68 -13.51
CA CYS A 42 10.59 6.64 -14.38
C CYS A 42 10.33 5.36 -13.59
N LYS A 43 9.11 4.82 -13.71
CA LYS A 43 8.72 3.56 -13.07
C LYS A 43 8.59 2.45 -14.10
N ASN A 44 9.01 1.25 -13.73
CA ASN A 44 8.79 0.04 -14.50
C ASN A 44 7.44 -0.57 -14.13
N TRP A 45 6.87 -1.32 -15.06
CA TRP A 45 5.73 -2.18 -14.79
C TRP A 45 6.24 -3.60 -14.58
N LEU A 46 6.02 -4.14 -13.39
CA LEU A 46 6.38 -5.50 -13.05
C LEU A 46 5.17 -6.42 -13.07
N VAL A 47 5.38 -7.68 -13.45
CA VAL A 47 4.35 -8.72 -13.45
C VAL A 47 4.91 -9.95 -12.76
N PHE A 48 4.16 -10.46 -11.80
CA PHE A 48 4.48 -11.68 -11.05
C PHE A 48 3.38 -12.72 -11.29
N ASP A 49 3.78 -13.95 -11.57
CA ASP A 49 2.86 -15.06 -11.76
C ASP A 49 2.34 -15.62 -10.42
N ASP A 50 1.20 -16.32 -10.49
CA ASP A 50 0.73 -17.15 -9.36
C ASP A 50 1.80 -18.17 -8.98
N THR A 51 1.95 -18.42 -7.67
CA THR A 51 2.90 -19.43 -7.20
C THR A 51 2.44 -20.13 -5.92
N GLU A 52 2.73 -21.42 -5.81
CA GLU A 52 2.55 -22.20 -4.57
C GLU A 52 3.80 -22.14 -3.67
N ASN A 53 4.92 -21.57 -4.16
CA ASN A 53 6.23 -21.56 -3.50
C ASN A 53 6.81 -20.13 -3.45
N GLY A 54 6.01 -19.15 -3.03
CA GLY A 54 6.46 -17.78 -2.77
C GLY A 54 7.39 -17.67 -1.56
N PRO A 55 7.95 -16.48 -1.30
CA PRO A 55 8.75 -16.22 -0.12
C PRO A 55 7.92 -16.44 1.15
N GLU A 56 8.55 -17.00 2.19
CA GLU A 56 7.90 -17.25 3.48
C GLU A 56 8.00 -16.05 4.44
N GLU A 57 8.78 -15.04 4.08
CA GLU A 57 8.99 -13.82 4.85
C GLU A 57 9.07 -12.61 3.92
N PHE A 58 8.44 -11.53 4.32
CA PHE A 58 8.68 -10.19 3.76
C PHE A 58 9.75 -9.49 4.61
N VAL A 59 10.68 -8.83 3.94
CA VAL A 59 11.72 -8.00 4.54
C VAL A 59 11.71 -6.66 3.84
N ALA A 60 11.47 -5.59 4.58
CA ALA A 60 11.48 -4.24 4.02
C ALA A 60 12.90 -3.80 3.62
N ASP A 61 13.01 -3.06 2.52
CA ASP A 61 14.30 -2.59 1.99
C ASP A 61 14.87 -1.41 2.79
N ASP A 62 14.02 -0.58 3.39
CA ASP A 62 14.39 0.69 4.00
C ASP A 62 14.23 0.72 5.52
N SER A 63 13.71 -0.35 6.11
CA SER A 63 13.47 -0.49 7.54
C SER A 63 13.81 -1.88 8.04
N SER A 64 13.66 -2.12 9.34
CA SER A 64 13.81 -3.45 9.92
C SER A 64 12.48 -4.23 9.96
N PHE A 65 11.43 -3.73 9.32
CA PHE A 65 10.14 -4.41 9.31
C PHE A 65 10.24 -5.77 8.60
N ARG A 66 9.66 -6.78 9.24
CA ARG A 66 9.55 -8.14 8.71
C ARG A 66 8.23 -8.75 9.11
N CYS A 67 7.67 -9.56 8.23
CA CYS A 67 6.51 -10.37 8.58
C CYS A 67 6.48 -11.69 7.82
N PRO A 68 5.92 -12.76 8.41
CA PRO A 68 5.72 -14.02 7.71
C PRO A 68 4.70 -13.86 6.59
N LEU A 69 4.94 -14.55 5.48
CA LEU A 69 4.05 -14.60 4.32
C LEU A 69 3.54 -16.01 4.09
N PRO A 70 2.30 -16.20 3.59
CA PRO A 70 1.86 -17.46 3.04
C PRO A 70 2.71 -17.83 1.81
N LYS A 71 3.05 -19.12 1.65
CA LYS A 71 3.78 -19.61 0.46
C LYS A 71 2.97 -19.44 -0.82
N LYS A 72 1.68 -19.71 -0.74
CA LYS A 72 0.78 -19.52 -1.88
C LYS A 72 0.51 -18.05 -2.08
N ARG A 73 0.77 -17.56 -3.28
CA ARG A 73 0.62 -16.18 -3.68
C ARG A 73 -0.10 -16.09 -5.02
N LEU A 74 -1.08 -15.22 -5.11
CA LEU A 74 -1.68 -14.81 -6.38
C LEU A 74 -0.65 -14.05 -7.23
N GLY A 75 -0.74 -14.17 -8.54
CA GLY A 75 -0.04 -13.30 -9.46
C GLY A 75 -0.54 -11.86 -9.32
N TYR A 76 0.34 -10.90 -9.56
CA TYR A 76 -0.01 -9.49 -9.45
C TYR A 76 0.90 -8.62 -10.30
N THR A 77 0.43 -7.42 -10.58
CA THR A 77 1.22 -6.36 -11.21
C THR A 77 1.70 -5.38 -10.17
N ALA A 78 2.84 -4.75 -10.38
CA ALA A 78 3.42 -3.76 -9.48
C ALA A 78 4.00 -2.58 -10.23
N LEU A 79 3.83 -1.38 -9.68
CA LEU A 79 4.56 -0.18 -10.02
C LEU A 79 5.52 0.14 -8.87
N PRO A 80 6.78 -0.35 -8.91
CA PRO A 80 7.72 -0.14 -7.82
C PRO A 80 8.18 1.32 -7.75
N ASP A 81 8.70 1.72 -6.60
CA ASP A 81 9.40 2.99 -6.48
C ASP A 81 10.65 2.99 -7.38
N TYR A 82 10.98 4.15 -7.95
CA TYR A 82 12.11 4.29 -8.86
C TYR A 82 13.48 4.03 -8.21
N GLN A 83 13.60 4.24 -6.89
CA GLN A 83 14.85 4.04 -6.14
C GLN A 83 15.14 2.58 -5.83
N TYR A 84 14.10 1.77 -5.81
CA TYR A 84 14.15 0.39 -5.36
C TYR A 84 13.75 -0.49 -6.53
N HIS A 85 14.72 -1.15 -7.11
CA HIS A 85 14.53 -2.06 -8.25
C HIS A 85 13.87 -3.39 -7.84
N HIS A 86 13.33 -3.48 -6.62
CA HIS A 86 12.75 -4.66 -6.03
C HIS A 86 11.21 -4.57 -5.94
N GLU A 87 10.61 -5.54 -5.29
CA GLU A 87 9.17 -5.76 -5.18
C GLU A 87 8.42 -4.68 -4.36
N TRP A 88 8.94 -3.48 -4.25
CA TRP A 88 8.31 -2.39 -3.54
C TRP A 88 7.29 -1.68 -4.44
N GLY A 89 6.06 -2.16 -4.42
CA GLY A 89 5.00 -1.62 -5.25
C GLY A 89 4.17 -0.55 -4.55
N SER A 90 3.67 0.41 -5.34
CA SER A 90 2.76 1.45 -4.86
C SER A 90 1.35 1.35 -5.46
N ALA A 91 1.15 0.55 -6.49
CA ALA A 91 -0.14 0.28 -7.11
C ALA A 91 -0.10 -0.97 -7.98
N GLY A 92 -1.23 -1.64 -8.16
CA GLY A 92 -1.41 -2.75 -9.10
C GLY A 92 -2.67 -3.55 -8.86
N PHE A 93 -2.78 -4.67 -9.58
CA PHE A 93 -3.90 -5.61 -9.50
C PHE A 93 -3.36 -7.03 -9.32
N ASN A 94 -4.10 -7.85 -8.59
CA ASN A 94 -3.83 -9.28 -8.51
C ASN A 94 -4.69 -10.09 -9.49
N THR A 95 -4.40 -11.37 -9.65
CA THR A 95 -5.13 -12.28 -10.57
C THR A 95 -6.56 -12.60 -10.11
N ALA A 96 -6.94 -12.28 -8.88
CA ALA A 96 -8.34 -12.32 -8.42
C ALA A 96 -9.14 -11.06 -8.77
N GLY A 97 -8.53 -10.05 -9.41
CA GLY A 97 -9.19 -8.81 -9.80
C GLY A 97 -9.23 -7.73 -8.71
N VAL A 98 -8.48 -7.91 -7.62
CA VAL A 98 -8.36 -6.88 -6.58
C VAL A 98 -7.27 -5.90 -6.96
N GLY A 99 -7.58 -4.60 -6.93
CA GLY A 99 -6.62 -3.51 -7.07
C GLY A 99 -6.25 -2.91 -5.72
N GLU A 100 -5.01 -2.48 -5.58
CA GLU A 100 -4.49 -1.74 -4.43
C GLU A 100 -3.72 -0.50 -4.90
N SER A 101 -3.86 0.60 -4.18
CA SER A 101 -3.00 1.77 -4.32
C SER A 101 -2.84 2.47 -2.98
N SER A 102 -1.67 3.00 -2.74
CA SER A 102 -1.24 3.57 -1.47
C SER A 102 -0.92 5.06 -1.58
N THR A 103 -1.07 5.80 -0.48
CA THR A 103 -0.87 7.25 -0.39
C THR A 103 -0.20 7.59 0.93
N GLU A 104 1.00 8.17 0.91
CA GLU A 104 1.78 8.54 2.10
C GLU A 104 1.42 9.93 2.67
N THR A 105 0.57 10.69 2.03
CA THR A 105 0.31 12.12 2.36
C THR A 105 -0.61 12.33 3.56
N ILE A 106 -0.76 11.36 4.44
CA ILE A 106 -1.60 11.44 5.65
C ILE A 106 -0.72 11.58 6.88
N PHE A 107 -0.96 12.61 7.68
CA PHE A 107 -0.18 12.88 8.88
C PHE A 107 -1.07 12.84 10.11
N SER A 108 -0.61 12.13 11.15
CA SER A 108 -1.24 12.19 12.46
C SER A 108 -0.95 13.52 13.13
N SER A 109 -1.94 14.06 13.86
CA SER A 109 -1.73 15.26 14.64
C SER A 109 -0.70 15.05 15.76
N PRO A 110 0.05 16.09 16.18
CA PRO A 110 0.97 15.95 17.32
C PRO A 110 0.27 15.50 18.61
N GLU A 111 -1.02 15.80 18.75
CA GLU A 111 -1.80 15.36 19.92
C GLU A 111 -2.10 13.86 19.85
N ALA A 112 -2.49 13.34 18.68
CA ALA A 112 -2.70 11.91 18.48
C ALA A 112 -1.41 11.12 18.76
N LEU A 113 -0.28 11.58 18.25
CA LEU A 113 1.03 10.93 18.42
C LEU A 113 1.55 10.91 19.87
N LYS A 114 1.00 11.72 20.79
CA LYS A 114 1.30 11.60 22.23
C LYS A 114 0.65 10.38 22.86
N HIS A 115 -0.49 9.95 22.32
CA HIS A 115 -1.27 8.84 22.85
C HIS A 115 -1.02 7.56 22.09
N ASP A 116 -0.79 7.65 20.80
CA ASP A 116 -0.55 6.54 19.88
C ASP A 116 0.60 6.89 18.93
N PRO A 117 1.85 6.75 19.38
CA PRO A 117 3.03 7.09 18.59
C PRO A 117 3.27 6.05 17.49
N TYR A 118 3.87 6.49 16.40
CA TYR A 118 4.35 5.57 15.37
C TYR A 118 5.37 4.57 15.92
N VAL A 119 5.30 3.34 15.40
CA VAL A 119 6.21 2.25 15.74
C VAL A 119 7.42 2.28 14.80
N GLU A 120 8.63 2.48 15.31
CA GLU A 120 9.85 2.67 14.50
C GLU A 120 10.08 1.58 13.44
N ASN A 121 9.74 0.33 13.76
CA ASN A 121 9.83 -0.80 12.84
C ASN A 121 8.44 -1.38 12.53
N GLY A 122 7.41 -0.54 12.52
CA GLY A 122 6.07 -0.90 12.15
C GLY A 122 5.89 -1.02 10.64
N LEU A 123 4.66 -1.31 10.24
CA LEU A 123 4.27 -1.35 8.84
C LEU A 123 4.32 0.06 8.26
N ALA A 124 5.02 0.23 7.14
CA ALA A 124 5.04 1.46 6.35
C ALA A 124 4.21 1.29 5.07
N GLU A 125 3.83 2.39 4.43
CA GLU A 125 3.05 2.41 3.20
C GLU A 125 3.61 1.45 2.14
N ASN A 126 4.91 1.53 1.91
CA ASN A 126 5.63 0.75 0.91
C ASN A 126 5.65 -0.77 1.18
N CYS A 127 5.33 -1.19 2.40
CA CYS A 127 5.28 -2.61 2.77
C CYS A 127 3.92 -3.25 2.49
N THR A 128 2.84 -2.45 2.36
CA THR A 128 1.47 -2.96 2.30
C THR A 128 1.22 -3.75 1.03
N TYR A 129 1.70 -3.26 -0.07
CA TYR A 129 1.46 -3.81 -1.38
C TYR A 129 1.90 -5.28 -1.50
N ASN A 130 3.14 -5.60 -1.14
CA ASN A 130 3.68 -6.95 -1.25
C ASN A 130 3.21 -7.89 -0.14
N THR A 131 2.67 -7.34 0.96
CA THR A 131 2.21 -8.13 2.11
C THR A 131 0.70 -8.33 2.13
N VAL A 132 -0.06 -7.55 1.36
CA VAL A 132 -1.52 -7.61 1.32
C VAL A 132 -2.04 -8.08 -0.03
N LEU A 133 -1.77 -7.34 -1.11
CA LEU A 133 -2.40 -7.56 -2.41
C LEU A 133 -2.29 -9.01 -2.95
N PRO A 134 -1.15 -9.70 -2.87
CA PRO A 134 -1.02 -11.07 -3.39
C PRO A 134 -1.79 -12.13 -2.60
N TYR A 135 -2.42 -11.78 -1.48
CA TYR A 135 -3.00 -12.73 -0.52
C TYR A 135 -4.48 -12.50 -0.25
N VAL A 136 -5.16 -11.72 -1.09
CA VAL A 136 -6.56 -11.36 -0.91
C VAL A 136 -7.35 -11.57 -2.20
N HIS A 137 -8.64 -11.92 -2.09
CA HIS A 137 -9.53 -12.21 -3.22
C HIS A 137 -10.65 -11.18 -3.37
N THR A 138 -10.80 -10.27 -2.39
CA THR A 138 -11.76 -9.17 -2.42
C THR A 138 -11.16 -7.90 -1.84
N ALA A 139 -11.72 -6.75 -2.19
CA ALA A 139 -11.30 -5.47 -1.61
C ALA A 139 -11.51 -5.44 -0.08
N ARG A 140 -12.55 -6.11 0.42
CA ARG A 140 -12.84 -6.26 1.86
C ARG A 140 -11.75 -7.06 2.57
N GLU A 141 -11.34 -8.21 2.02
CA GLU A 141 -10.22 -8.98 2.56
C GLU A 141 -8.93 -8.15 2.62
N GLY A 142 -8.74 -7.23 1.66
CA GLY A 142 -7.63 -6.28 1.65
C GLY A 142 -7.60 -5.42 2.91
N VAL A 143 -8.72 -4.77 3.23
CA VAL A 143 -8.86 -3.94 4.45
C VAL A 143 -8.72 -4.78 5.71
N GLU A 144 -9.36 -5.95 5.78
CA GLU A 144 -9.30 -6.83 6.95
C GLU A 144 -7.87 -7.33 7.22
N ARG A 145 -7.15 -7.74 6.17
CA ARG A 145 -5.76 -8.16 6.28
C ARG A 145 -4.84 -7.02 6.69
N LEU A 146 -4.98 -5.85 6.07
CA LEU A 146 -4.18 -4.67 6.40
C LEU A 146 -4.44 -4.23 7.84
N GLY A 147 -5.71 -4.14 8.26
CA GLY A 147 -6.09 -3.80 9.63
C GLY A 147 -5.46 -4.75 10.66
N ALA A 148 -5.56 -6.07 10.42
CA ALA A 148 -4.94 -7.07 11.29
C ALA A 148 -3.39 -6.94 11.35
N MET A 149 -2.75 -6.53 10.27
CA MET A 149 -1.31 -6.27 10.25
C MET A 149 -0.96 -5.02 11.06
N ILE A 150 -1.72 -3.93 10.92
CA ILE A 150 -1.54 -2.71 11.70
C ILE A 150 -1.72 -2.99 13.20
N GLU A 151 -2.78 -3.71 13.57
CA GLU A 151 -3.02 -4.12 14.97
C GLU A 151 -1.85 -4.93 15.55
N LYS A 152 -1.23 -5.79 14.73
CA LYS A 152 -0.17 -6.69 15.18
C LYS A 152 1.21 -6.02 15.24
N TYR A 153 1.54 -5.20 14.25
CA TYR A 153 2.89 -4.69 14.06
C TYR A 153 3.01 -3.18 14.34
N GLY A 154 1.90 -2.48 14.44
CA GLY A 154 1.85 -1.02 14.47
C GLY A 154 2.16 -0.39 13.11
N SER A 155 2.00 0.93 13.02
CA SER A 155 2.33 1.71 11.83
C SER A 155 3.58 2.54 12.06
N ALA A 156 4.49 2.58 11.08
CA ALA A 156 5.71 3.39 11.14
C ALA A 156 5.47 4.86 10.74
N GLU A 157 4.34 5.13 10.08
CA GLU A 157 3.98 6.44 9.52
C GLU A 157 2.48 6.53 9.28
N GLY A 158 1.98 7.71 8.90
CA GLY A 158 0.61 7.86 8.41
C GLY A 158 0.53 7.52 6.93
N PHE A 159 -0.44 6.71 6.55
CA PHE A 159 -0.71 6.37 5.15
C PHE A 159 -2.19 6.06 4.94
N GLY A 160 -2.63 6.11 3.70
CA GLY A 160 -3.96 5.67 3.30
C GLY A 160 -3.84 4.63 2.18
N ILE A 161 -4.57 3.53 2.30
CA ILE A 161 -4.57 2.45 1.32
C ILE A 161 -5.97 2.22 0.80
N GLY A 162 -6.11 2.20 -0.52
CA GLY A 162 -7.37 1.85 -1.18
C GLY A 162 -7.32 0.48 -1.81
N PHE A 163 -8.43 -0.25 -1.65
CA PHE A 163 -8.69 -1.53 -2.30
C PHE A 163 -9.94 -1.42 -3.16
N ILE A 164 -9.91 -2.02 -4.33
CA ILE A 164 -11.02 -2.03 -5.28
C ILE A 164 -11.19 -3.41 -5.89
N ASP A 165 -12.43 -3.85 -6.06
CA ASP A 165 -12.81 -5.00 -6.85
C ASP A 165 -14.10 -4.70 -7.66
N ASP A 166 -14.65 -5.70 -8.32
CA ASP A 166 -15.88 -5.54 -9.11
C ASP A 166 -17.10 -5.13 -8.28
N ASN A 167 -17.10 -5.35 -6.97
CA ASN A 167 -18.26 -5.18 -6.10
C ASN A 167 -18.15 -3.97 -5.20
N GLU A 168 -16.96 -3.68 -4.67
CA GLU A 168 -16.80 -2.65 -3.66
C GLU A 168 -15.43 -1.94 -3.75
N THR A 169 -15.36 -0.78 -3.12
CA THR A 169 -14.13 0.00 -2.96
C THR A 169 -14.03 0.39 -1.51
N TRP A 170 -12.86 0.16 -0.94
CA TRP A 170 -12.52 0.45 0.45
C TRP A 170 -11.32 1.37 0.52
N TYR A 171 -11.31 2.22 1.54
CA TYR A 171 -10.17 3.07 1.87
C TYR A 171 -9.94 3.02 3.39
N LEU A 172 -8.72 2.65 3.78
CA LEU A 172 -8.26 2.58 5.17
C LEU A 172 -7.18 3.64 5.40
#